data_e0266da473d66a0ca10247ce7bb9d5f9
#
_entry.id   e0266da473d66a0ca10247ce7bb9d5f9
#
_cell.length_a   1.000
_cell.length_b   1.000
_cell.length_c   1.000
_cell.angle_alpha   90.00
_cell.angle_beta   90.00
_cell.angle_gamma   90.00
#
_symmetry.space_group_name_H-M   'P 1'
#
loop_
_entity.id
_entity.type
_entity.pdbx_description
1 polymer ?
#
loop_
_entity_poly.entity_id
_entity_poly.type
_entity_poly.pdbx_seq_one_letter_code
_entity_poly.pdbx_strand_id
1 'polypeptide(L)'
;ASELAMSAMDDDIINMTKLRDEIIDDMGSLEGVHLNGPRGSRRLCNNAHFRFDNGSKGMDMVIKLSKEGIAASAASACSAGSSEPSYVLSALGLSPDESLSALRISLSRYNTEDDVSYLREVMSRL
;
A
#
# COMPACT_ATOMS: atom_id res chain seq x y z
N ALA A 1 16.07 19.05 11.42
CA ALA A 1 15.15 18.03 10.86
C ALA A 1 13.83 17.96 11.66
N SER A 2 13.87 17.77 12.99
CA SER A 2 12.67 17.62 13.84
C SER A 2 11.76 18.85 13.85
N GLU A 3 12.29 20.06 13.91
CA GLU A 3 11.51 21.31 13.85
C GLU A 3 10.72 21.43 12.53
N LEU A 4 11.37 21.13 11.40
CA LEU A 4 10.72 21.12 10.09
C LEU A 4 9.63 20.05 9.98
N ALA A 5 9.87 18.88 10.57
CA ALA A 5 8.87 17.82 10.59
C ALA A 5 7.66 18.22 11.44
N MET A 6 7.88 18.85 12.61
CA MET A 6 6.79 19.30 13.47
C MET A 6 5.98 20.44 12.87
N SER A 7 6.63 21.41 12.22
CA SER A 7 5.95 22.59 11.66
C SER A 7 5.06 22.27 10.45
N ALA A 8 5.33 21.17 9.74
CA ALA A 8 4.58 20.76 8.55
C ALA A 8 3.66 19.54 8.79
N MET A 9 3.70 18.97 10.00
CA MET A 9 3.08 17.67 10.28
C MET A 9 1.57 17.65 10.02
N ASP A 10 0.85 18.69 10.43
CA ASP A 10 -0.61 18.73 10.29
C ASP A 10 -1.02 18.81 8.81
N ASP A 11 -0.36 19.66 8.02
CA ASP A 11 -0.62 19.77 6.57
C ASP A 11 -0.22 18.50 5.84
N ASP A 12 0.91 17.89 6.20
CA ASP A 12 1.38 16.62 5.63
C ASP A 12 0.38 15.49 5.92
N ILE A 13 -0.16 15.40 7.14
CA ILE A 13 -1.17 14.40 7.52
C ILE A 13 -2.43 14.58 6.69
N ILE A 14 -2.91 15.81 6.52
CA ILE A 14 -4.10 16.10 5.72
C ILE A 14 -3.89 15.66 4.27
N ASN A 15 -2.78 16.09 3.65
CA ASN A 15 -2.48 15.75 2.27
C ASN A 15 -2.29 14.23 2.06
N MET A 16 -1.46 13.58 2.87
CA MET A 16 -1.25 12.14 2.77
C MET A 16 -2.53 11.34 3.02
N THR A 17 -3.41 11.81 3.94
CA THR A 17 -4.71 11.17 4.19
C THR A 17 -5.57 11.21 2.93
N LYS A 18 -5.66 12.36 2.26
CA LYS A 18 -6.41 12.53 1.02
C LYS A 18 -5.89 11.57 -0.06
N LEU A 19 -4.59 11.60 -0.34
CA LEU A 19 -3.97 10.74 -1.35
C LEU A 19 -4.13 9.24 -1.03
N ARG A 20 -3.99 8.86 0.24
CA ARG A 20 -4.20 7.50 0.70
C ARG A 20 -5.64 7.04 0.45
N ASP A 21 -6.63 7.87 0.76
CA ASP A 21 -8.03 7.52 0.60
C ASP A 21 -8.38 7.39 -0.89
N GLU A 22 -7.83 8.23 -1.76
CA GLU A 22 -7.93 8.08 -3.23
C GLU A 22 -7.34 6.74 -3.69
N ILE A 23 -6.13 6.37 -3.25
CA ILE A 23 -5.53 5.07 -3.56
C ILE A 23 -6.44 3.93 -3.10
N ILE A 24 -7.02 4.03 -1.90
CA ILE A 24 -7.89 2.98 -1.35
C ILE A 24 -9.16 2.84 -2.18
N ASP A 25 -9.73 3.92 -2.66
CA ASP A 25 -10.95 3.90 -3.48
C ASP A 25 -10.65 3.39 -4.90
N ASP A 26 -9.58 3.87 -5.52
CA ASP A 26 -9.14 3.42 -6.84
C ASP A 26 -8.82 1.90 -6.85
N MET A 27 -7.99 1.46 -5.92
CA MET A 27 -7.62 0.04 -5.80
C MET A 27 -8.82 -0.84 -5.42
N GLY A 28 -9.70 -0.35 -4.56
CA GLY A 28 -10.91 -1.07 -4.15
C GLY A 28 -11.95 -1.20 -5.26
N SER A 29 -11.82 -0.45 -6.35
CA SER A 29 -12.66 -0.58 -7.56
C SER A 29 -12.19 -1.69 -8.51
N LEU A 30 -10.96 -2.18 -8.33
CA LEU A 30 -10.38 -3.24 -9.15
C LEU A 30 -10.87 -4.62 -8.68
N GLU A 31 -11.23 -5.48 -9.62
CA GLU A 31 -11.67 -6.84 -9.33
C GLU A 31 -10.56 -7.65 -8.66
N GLY A 32 -10.90 -8.37 -7.60
CA GLY A 32 -9.95 -9.21 -6.87
C GLY A 32 -8.96 -8.46 -5.98
N VAL A 33 -9.15 -7.17 -5.75
CA VAL A 33 -8.31 -6.37 -4.87
C VAL A 33 -9.06 -6.02 -3.58
N HIS A 34 -8.48 -6.37 -2.45
CA HIS A 34 -9.08 -6.19 -1.14
C HIS A 34 -8.19 -5.36 -0.21
N LEU A 35 -8.78 -4.39 0.48
CA LEU A 35 -8.10 -3.61 1.49
C LEU A 35 -7.88 -4.46 2.76
N ASN A 36 -6.66 -4.46 3.29
CA ASN A 36 -6.34 -5.05 4.59
C ASN A 36 -6.40 -3.99 5.68
N GLY A 37 -7.16 -4.26 6.74
CA GLY A 37 -7.35 -3.36 7.87
C GLY A 37 -8.42 -2.27 7.67
N PRO A 38 -8.61 -1.37 8.65
CA PRO A 38 -9.70 -0.39 8.66
C PRO A 38 -9.50 0.74 7.65
N ARG A 39 -10.59 1.46 7.34
CA ARG A 39 -10.59 2.75 6.63
C ARG A 39 -10.61 3.94 7.61
N GLY A 40 -10.38 5.13 7.07
CA GLY A 40 -10.57 6.40 7.76
C GLY A 40 -9.57 6.65 8.88
N SER A 41 -10.02 7.26 9.98
CA SER A 41 -9.17 7.73 11.08
C SER A 41 -8.47 6.63 11.89
N ARG A 42 -8.88 5.36 11.73
CA ARG A 42 -8.22 4.20 12.37
C ARG A 42 -7.03 3.66 11.58
N ARG A 43 -6.62 4.35 10.52
CA ARG A 43 -5.49 4.01 9.66
C ARG A 43 -4.45 5.13 9.68
N LEU A 44 -3.17 4.79 9.59
CA LEU A 44 -2.12 5.78 9.38
C LEU A 44 -2.37 6.55 8.07
N CYS A 45 -2.08 7.86 8.10
CA CYS A 45 -2.31 8.76 6.96
C CYS A 45 -1.58 8.34 5.68
N ASN A 46 -0.47 7.62 5.81
CA ASN A 46 0.46 7.31 4.73
C ASN A 46 0.51 5.82 4.35
N ASN A 47 -0.43 4.99 4.82
CA ASN A 47 -0.38 3.55 4.62
C ASN A 47 -1.63 3.02 3.94
N ALA A 48 -1.48 2.39 2.77
CA ALA A 48 -2.49 1.59 2.11
C ALA A 48 -1.96 0.16 1.90
N HIS A 49 -2.74 -0.84 2.30
CA HIS A 49 -2.32 -2.23 2.30
C HIS A 49 -3.40 -3.10 1.69
N PHE A 50 -3.05 -3.85 0.66
CA PHE A 50 -4.00 -4.64 -0.14
C PHE A 50 -3.58 -6.11 -0.20
N ARG A 51 -4.50 -6.97 -0.60
CA ARG A 51 -4.25 -8.34 -1.04
C ARG A 51 -5.00 -8.61 -2.34
N PHE A 52 -4.54 -9.60 -3.08
CA PHE A 52 -5.10 -10.03 -4.35
C PHE A 52 -5.63 -11.46 -4.24
N ASP A 53 -6.82 -11.72 -4.76
CA ASP A 53 -7.44 -13.06 -4.78
C ASP A 53 -7.31 -13.78 -6.12
N ASN A 54 -6.68 -13.13 -7.13
CA ASN A 54 -6.43 -13.68 -8.45
C ASN A 54 -5.18 -14.58 -8.54
N GLY A 55 -4.60 -14.99 -7.40
CA GLY A 55 -3.38 -15.80 -7.33
C GLY A 55 -2.07 -15.02 -7.52
N SER A 56 -2.14 -13.71 -7.72
CA SER A 56 -0.93 -12.86 -7.81
C SER A 56 -0.23 -12.80 -6.46
N LYS A 57 1.09 -13.01 -6.48
CA LYS A 57 1.91 -12.80 -5.28
C LYS A 57 2.30 -11.33 -5.16
N GLY A 58 2.30 -10.83 -3.93
CA GLY A 58 2.69 -9.44 -3.66
C GLY A 58 4.08 -9.11 -4.19
N MET A 59 5.04 -10.05 -4.14
CA MET A 59 6.37 -9.87 -4.70
C MET A 59 6.36 -9.69 -6.23
N ASP A 60 5.52 -10.43 -6.94
CA ASP A 60 5.38 -10.28 -8.39
C ASP A 60 4.81 -8.90 -8.73
N MET A 61 3.86 -8.41 -7.94
CA MET A 61 3.33 -7.05 -8.08
C MET A 61 4.40 -5.98 -7.81
N VAL A 62 5.25 -6.16 -6.80
CA VAL A 62 6.39 -5.25 -6.53
C VAL A 62 7.33 -5.20 -7.73
N ILE A 63 7.65 -6.35 -8.34
CA ILE A 63 8.53 -6.41 -9.52
C ILE A 63 7.89 -5.69 -10.71
N LYS A 64 6.59 -5.90 -10.95
CA LYS A 64 5.87 -5.23 -12.04
C LYS A 64 5.82 -3.72 -11.85
N LEU A 65 5.45 -3.27 -10.65
CA LEU A 65 5.41 -1.85 -10.28
C LEU A 65 6.79 -1.19 -10.38
N SER A 66 7.85 -1.89 -9.95
CA SER A 66 9.23 -1.39 -10.05
C SER A 66 9.67 -1.14 -11.50
N LYS A 67 9.22 -1.95 -12.45
CA LYS A 67 9.50 -1.72 -13.89
C LYS A 67 8.82 -0.46 -14.42
N GLU A 68 7.73 -0.06 -13.80
CA GLU A 68 7.00 1.19 -14.09
C GLU A 68 7.51 2.37 -13.23
N GLY A 69 8.61 2.21 -12.49
CA GLY A 69 9.19 3.26 -11.64
C GLY A 69 8.44 3.48 -10.32
N ILE A 70 7.54 2.58 -9.94
CA ILE A 70 6.76 2.67 -8.69
C ILE A 70 7.38 1.76 -7.63
N ALA A 71 7.80 2.36 -6.52
CA ALA A 71 8.32 1.62 -5.37
C ALA A 71 7.17 1.21 -4.42
N ALA A 72 7.04 -0.08 -4.17
CA ALA A 72 6.09 -0.66 -3.23
C ALA A 72 6.73 -1.78 -2.43
N SER A 73 6.05 -2.35 -1.46
CA SER A 73 6.56 -3.45 -0.65
C SER A 73 5.57 -4.61 -0.59
N ALA A 74 6.08 -5.83 -0.69
CA ALA A 74 5.34 -7.03 -0.39
C ALA A 74 5.66 -7.47 1.05
N ALA A 75 4.64 -7.73 1.86
CA ALA A 75 4.74 -8.25 3.23
C ALA A 75 5.80 -7.54 4.11
N SER A 76 6.62 -8.28 4.85
CA SER A 76 7.68 -7.68 5.67
C SER A 76 9.00 -7.62 4.90
N ALA A 77 9.57 -6.43 4.74
CA ALA A 77 10.85 -6.23 4.08
C ALA A 77 12.01 -7.03 4.74
N CYS A 78 11.89 -7.31 6.04
CA CYS A 78 12.87 -8.09 6.81
C CYS A 78 12.81 -9.61 6.53
N SER A 79 11.73 -10.09 5.93
CA SER A 79 11.57 -11.51 5.53
C SER A 79 11.67 -11.69 4.01
N ALA A 80 12.37 -10.82 3.32
CA ALA A 80 12.54 -10.88 1.86
C ALA A 80 13.24 -12.18 1.36
N GLY A 81 13.46 -13.16 2.21
CA GLY A 81 13.96 -14.50 1.89
C GLY A 81 13.22 -15.62 2.66
N SER A 82 12.27 -15.30 3.51
CA SER A 82 11.47 -16.32 4.21
C SER A 82 10.09 -16.43 3.56
N SER A 83 9.66 -17.66 3.34
CA SER A 83 8.29 -17.99 2.92
C SER A 83 7.28 -17.92 4.08
N GLU A 84 7.66 -17.33 5.21
CA GLU A 84 6.78 -17.26 6.38
C GLU A 84 5.80 -16.09 6.25
N PRO A 85 4.50 -16.34 6.52
CA PRO A 85 3.47 -15.29 6.53
C PRO A 85 3.78 -14.21 7.56
N SER A 86 3.41 -12.97 7.27
CA SER A 86 3.53 -11.87 8.22
C SER A 86 2.65 -12.13 9.45
N TYR A 87 3.25 -12.14 10.64
CA TYR A 87 2.49 -12.27 11.89
C TYR A 87 1.45 -11.15 12.08
N VAL A 88 1.69 -9.96 11.52
CA VAL A 88 0.72 -8.84 11.54
C VAL A 88 -0.50 -9.18 10.70
N LEU A 89 -0.30 -9.73 9.50
CA LEU A 89 -1.41 -10.12 8.62
C LEU A 89 -2.18 -11.31 9.20
N SER A 90 -1.48 -12.27 9.80
CA SER A 90 -2.10 -13.37 10.51
C SER A 90 -2.95 -12.89 11.70
N ALA A 91 -2.48 -11.87 12.44
CA ALA A 91 -3.26 -11.25 13.51
C ALA A 91 -4.50 -10.48 13.01
N LEU A 92 -4.51 -10.06 11.74
CA LEU A 92 -5.69 -9.51 11.07
C LEU A 92 -6.64 -10.59 10.52
N GLY A 93 -6.30 -11.87 10.72
CA GLY A 93 -7.12 -13.01 10.29
C GLY A 93 -6.86 -13.47 8.86
N LEU A 94 -5.80 -13.00 8.21
CA LEU A 94 -5.46 -13.44 6.85
C LEU A 94 -4.81 -14.83 6.89
N SER A 95 -5.19 -15.67 5.92
CA SER A 95 -4.51 -16.94 5.67
C SER A 95 -3.07 -16.73 5.19
N PRO A 96 -2.21 -17.79 5.20
CA PRO A 96 -0.87 -17.72 4.63
C PRO A 96 -0.86 -17.25 3.17
N ASP A 97 -1.75 -17.77 2.33
CA ASP A 97 -1.83 -17.42 0.91
C ASP A 97 -2.25 -15.96 0.71
N GLU A 98 -3.25 -15.47 1.44
CA GLU A 98 -3.64 -14.07 1.44
C GLU A 98 -2.50 -13.15 1.91
N SER A 99 -1.71 -13.59 2.89
CA SER A 99 -0.54 -12.86 3.36
C SER A 99 0.55 -12.76 2.29
N LEU A 100 0.75 -13.83 1.50
CA LEU A 100 1.72 -13.85 0.40
C LEU A 100 1.27 -13.02 -0.81
N SER A 101 -0.04 -12.80 -0.97
CA SER A 101 -0.58 -11.92 -2.02
C SER A 101 -0.55 -10.43 -1.66
N ALA A 102 -0.07 -10.08 -0.46
CA ALA A 102 -0.18 -8.74 0.07
C ALA A 102 0.81 -7.74 -0.53
N LEU A 103 0.33 -6.51 -0.76
CA LEU A 103 1.07 -5.37 -1.24
C LEU A 103 0.84 -4.17 -0.33
N ARG A 104 1.93 -3.49 0.07
CA ARG A 104 1.87 -2.24 0.82
C ARG A 104 2.34 -1.07 -0.03
N ILE A 105 1.52 -0.04 -0.07
CA ILE A 105 1.84 1.26 -0.66
C ILE A 105 2.00 2.24 0.50
N SER A 106 3.11 2.96 0.53
CA SER A 106 3.42 3.96 1.55
C SER A 106 3.65 5.30 0.89
N LEU A 107 2.99 6.32 1.41
CA LEU A 107 3.12 7.70 0.94
C LEU A 107 4.10 8.49 1.80
N SER A 108 4.67 9.51 1.20
CA SER A 108 5.46 10.55 1.85
C SER A 108 4.83 11.92 1.60
N ARG A 109 5.29 12.93 2.30
CA ARG A 109 4.90 14.33 2.11
C ARG A 109 5.16 14.88 0.70
N TYR A 110 5.99 14.20 -0.09
CA TYR A 110 6.38 14.63 -1.44
C TYR A 110 5.52 14.01 -2.54
N ASN A 111 4.63 13.07 -2.19
CA ASN A 111 3.73 12.49 -3.18
C ASN A 111 2.62 13.47 -3.55
N THR A 112 2.20 13.38 -4.79
CA THR A 112 1.23 14.27 -5.45
C THR A 112 0.02 13.50 -5.98
N GLU A 113 -1.02 14.22 -6.40
CA GLU A 113 -2.18 13.63 -7.09
C GLU A 113 -1.78 12.99 -8.43
N ASP A 114 -0.74 13.51 -9.10
CA ASP A 114 -0.22 12.92 -10.33
C ASP A 114 0.40 11.54 -10.08
N ASP A 115 1.11 11.35 -8.95
CA ASP A 115 1.65 10.05 -8.55
C ASP A 115 0.52 9.03 -8.32
N VAL A 116 -0.56 9.44 -7.67
CA VAL A 116 -1.73 8.58 -7.42
C VAL A 116 -2.44 8.23 -8.73
N SER A 117 -2.63 9.21 -9.61
CA SER A 117 -3.23 9.01 -10.93
C SER A 117 -2.40 8.04 -11.78
N TYR A 118 -1.07 8.18 -11.73
CA TYR A 118 -0.17 7.26 -12.42
C TYR A 118 -0.22 5.84 -11.84
N LEU A 119 -0.23 5.71 -10.51
CA LEU A 119 -0.40 4.41 -9.86
C LEU A 119 -1.71 3.73 -10.31
N ARG A 120 -2.83 4.46 -10.33
CA ARG A 120 -4.13 3.95 -10.80
C ARG A 120 -4.05 3.46 -12.25
N GLU A 121 -3.45 4.25 -13.15
CA GLU A 121 -3.27 3.86 -14.55
C GLU A 121 -2.48 2.56 -14.66
N VAL A 122 -1.34 2.46 -13.97
CA VAL A 122 -0.49 1.26 -13.98
C VAL A 122 -1.24 0.06 -13.42
N MET A 123 -1.91 0.19 -12.28
CA MET A 123 -2.65 -0.91 -11.65
C MET A 123 -3.81 -1.43 -12.50
N SER A 124 -4.46 -0.57 -13.27
CA SER A 124 -5.58 -0.96 -14.14
C SER A 124 -5.18 -1.84 -15.33
N ARG A 125 -3.89 -1.89 -15.67
CA ARG A 125 -3.35 -2.68 -16.80
C ARG A 125 -2.50 -3.89 -16.37
N LEU A 126 -2.29 -4.11 -15.05
CA LEU A 126 -1.52 -5.23 -14.50
C LEU A 126 -2.37 -6.43 -14.15
#